data_68552c95a20ab7c58212ad98b7173eb8
#
_entry.id   68552c95a20ab7c58212ad98b7173eb8
#
_cell.length_a   1.000
_cell.length_b   1.000
_cell.length_c   1.000
_cell.angle_alpha   90.00
_cell.angle_beta   90.00
_cell.angle_gamma   90.00
#
_symmetry.space_group_name_H-M   'P 1'
#
loop_
_entity.id
_entity.type
_entity.pdbx_description
1 polymer ?
#
loop_
_entity_poly.entity_id
_entity_poly.type
_entity_poly.pdbx_seq_one_letter_code
_entity_poly.pdbx_strand_id
1 'polypeptide(L)'
;PAAVRRLVDTQRGDDVSRDEVELLTALVEGGGILYVVDGSKPYGPEYEPEMEVLRWTGRPSMGLINPIGDATHVDEWESALGQYFRIVRVLDAVQARFDQRLELLRAFGQMREEWRAPMDRAVDVLAEDRRRRRRAAATVIADMLLEMMTLTVGKNLAAEDDPDPHRVPLEEKYRDRLRAIEREARRDVERAYDHHDLTRQEDGTPLEQDLFSERTWHLFGQSKWRLAVLGASSGAIAGGVVDASLAGLAFGVFTSLGAATGAAVGWQAAEWSSSVRVFQMPGMERVGLAGKRVQVGPTANRNLPFVALGRARYHHALVEGRTHAQRDELVVDHEKAGALNRFEDDEDKRLEKLFARIRKADGRYDRAVSVRVDLIDAIGELLG
;
A
#
# COMPACT_ATOMS: atom_id res chain seq x y z
N PRO A 1 29.79 38.96 -6.28
CA PRO A 1 28.66 39.54 -5.50
C PRO A 1 28.38 41.00 -5.88
N ALA A 2 29.38 41.89 -5.89
CA ALA A 2 29.18 43.33 -6.17
C ALA A 2 28.78 43.62 -7.62
N ALA A 3 29.24 42.84 -8.59
CA ALA A 3 28.90 43.00 -10.00
C ALA A 3 27.42 42.56 -10.25
N VAL A 4 27.01 41.48 -9.68
CA VAL A 4 25.62 40.95 -9.80
C VAL A 4 24.64 41.94 -9.15
N ARG A 5 24.97 42.52 -7.98
CA ARG A 5 24.15 43.52 -7.32
C ARG A 5 24.02 44.79 -8.19
N ARG A 6 25.10 45.25 -8.79
CA ARG A 6 25.07 46.38 -9.73
C ARG A 6 24.20 46.09 -10.95
N LEU A 7 24.28 44.86 -11.51
CA LEU A 7 23.45 44.47 -12.64
C LEU A 7 21.97 44.52 -12.29
N VAL A 8 21.58 43.94 -11.16
CA VAL A 8 20.21 43.97 -10.65
C VAL A 8 19.72 45.42 -10.45
N ASP A 9 20.56 46.29 -9.85
CA ASP A 9 20.18 47.69 -9.58
C ASP A 9 20.05 48.51 -10.88
N THR A 10 20.83 48.18 -11.91
CA THR A 10 20.82 48.89 -13.20
C THR A 10 19.65 48.48 -14.10
N GLN A 11 19.25 47.20 -14.03
CA GLN A 11 18.19 46.64 -14.88
C GLN A 11 16.81 46.60 -14.19
N ARG A 12 16.69 47.08 -12.97
CA ARG A 12 15.40 47.24 -12.29
C ARG A 12 14.51 48.20 -13.07
N GLY A 13 13.53 47.66 -13.80
CA GLY A 13 12.57 48.44 -14.60
C GLY A 13 12.63 48.17 -16.09
N ASP A 14 13.50 47.27 -16.54
CA ASP A 14 13.51 46.76 -17.91
C ASP A 14 12.64 45.51 -18.03
N ASP A 15 11.55 45.59 -18.79
CA ASP A 15 10.60 44.46 -18.96
C ASP A 15 11.24 43.24 -19.69
N VAL A 16 12.32 43.45 -20.45
CA VAL A 16 12.99 42.40 -21.22
C VAL A 16 13.81 41.46 -20.31
N SER A 17 14.33 41.97 -19.19
CA SER A 17 15.19 41.24 -18.24
C SER A 17 14.52 41.00 -16.89
N ARG A 18 13.19 41.09 -16.83
CA ARG A 18 12.46 41.05 -15.55
C ARG A 18 12.67 39.75 -14.80
N ASP A 19 12.58 38.59 -15.50
CA ASP A 19 12.70 37.27 -14.89
C ASP A 19 14.13 37.03 -14.38
N GLU A 20 15.14 37.44 -15.13
CA GLU A 20 16.55 37.37 -14.72
C GLU A 20 16.84 38.29 -13.52
N VAL A 21 16.26 39.48 -13.49
CA VAL A 21 16.39 40.41 -12.36
C VAL A 21 15.72 39.85 -11.10
N GLU A 22 14.55 39.26 -11.20
CA GLU A 22 13.86 38.64 -10.07
C GLU A 22 14.68 37.44 -9.54
N LEU A 23 15.19 36.58 -10.42
CA LEU A 23 16.07 35.43 -10.04
C LEU A 23 17.34 35.94 -9.33
N LEU A 24 18.06 36.89 -9.91
CA LEU A 24 19.27 37.42 -9.34
C LEU A 24 19.03 38.21 -8.05
N THR A 25 17.88 38.81 -7.89
CA THR A 25 17.48 39.51 -6.65
C THR A 25 17.39 38.51 -5.49
N ALA A 26 16.73 37.35 -5.67
CA ALA A 26 16.68 36.31 -4.67
C ALA A 26 18.07 35.81 -4.24
N LEU A 27 19.00 35.74 -5.19
CA LEU A 27 20.40 35.37 -4.89
C LEU A 27 21.11 36.48 -4.11
N VAL A 28 20.92 37.75 -4.47
CA VAL A 28 21.51 38.89 -3.75
C VAL A 28 20.99 38.97 -2.31
N GLU A 29 19.73 38.65 -2.07
CA GLU A 29 19.09 38.63 -0.74
C GLU A 29 19.49 37.43 0.14
N GLY A 30 20.27 36.51 -0.36
CA GLY A 30 20.83 35.42 0.45
C GLY A 30 20.38 34.02 0.05
N GLY A 31 19.69 33.89 -1.06
CA GLY A 31 19.29 32.61 -1.60
C GLY A 31 20.44 31.69 -1.96
N GLY A 32 20.21 30.38 -2.01
CA GLY A 32 21.12 29.39 -2.58
C GLY A 32 20.71 29.01 -3.99
N ILE A 33 21.60 28.37 -4.71
CA ILE A 33 21.41 27.95 -6.08
C ILE A 33 21.21 26.43 -6.12
N LEU A 34 20.10 25.97 -6.70
CA LEU A 34 19.95 24.61 -7.18
C LEU A 34 19.91 24.66 -8.70
N TYR A 35 21.00 24.23 -9.33
CA TYR A 35 21.11 24.16 -10.77
C TYR A 35 20.70 22.77 -11.24
N VAL A 36 19.58 22.69 -11.97
CA VAL A 36 18.98 21.41 -12.37
C VAL A 36 19.20 21.20 -13.86
N VAL A 37 19.77 20.06 -14.22
CA VAL A 37 20.00 19.66 -15.61
C VAL A 37 19.31 18.32 -15.93
N ASP A 38 19.01 18.12 -17.21
CA ASP A 38 18.43 16.89 -17.73
C ASP A 38 19.54 15.90 -18.09
N GLY A 39 19.72 14.87 -17.27
CA GLY A 39 20.76 13.84 -17.45
C GLY A 39 20.51 12.90 -18.64
N SER A 40 19.37 13.01 -19.33
CA SER A 40 19.10 12.28 -20.57
C SER A 40 19.64 12.98 -21.81
N LYS A 41 20.06 14.25 -21.67
CA LYS A 41 20.63 15.04 -22.75
C LYS A 41 22.13 15.21 -22.62
N PRO A 42 22.88 15.26 -23.74
CA PRO A 42 24.32 15.44 -23.68
C PRO A 42 24.67 16.83 -23.11
N TYR A 43 25.80 16.91 -22.42
CA TYR A 43 26.39 18.18 -22.03
C TYR A 43 26.90 18.92 -23.27
N GLY A 44 26.77 20.25 -23.25
CA GLY A 44 27.30 21.11 -24.28
C GLY A 44 27.95 22.37 -23.70
N PRO A 45 28.90 23.00 -24.42
CA PRO A 45 29.60 24.21 -23.96
C PRO A 45 28.70 25.44 -23.82
N GLU A 46 27.49 25.39 -24.34
CA GLU A 46 26.47 26.42 -24.20
C GLU A 46 26.02 26.65 -22.77
N TYR A 47 26.17 25.65 -21.89
CA TYR A 47 25.80 25.75 -20.47
C TYR A 47 26.90 26.42 -19.62
N GLU A 48 28.14 26.48 -20.12
CA GLU A 48 29.26 27.03 -19.36
C GLU A 48 29.09 28.49 -18.95
N PRO A 49 28.65 29.41 -19.83
CA PRO A 49 28.49 30.82 -19.47
C PRO A 49 27.53 31.03 -18.32
N GLU A 50 26.43 30.27 -18.29
CA GLU A 50 25.43 30.33 -17.23
C GLU A 50 26.02 29.86 -15.90
N MET A 51 26.67 28.70 -15.89
CA MET A 51 27.32 28.16 -14.69
C MET A 51 28.41 29.07 -14.16
N GLU A 52 29.18 29.73 -15.05
CA GLU A 52 30.17 30.69 -14.66
C GLU A 52 29.58 31.93 -14.00
N VAL A 53 28.50 32.47 -14.53
CA VAL A 53 27.77 33.59 -13.91
C VAL A 53 27.25 33.20 -12.53
N LEU A 54 26.69 32.00 -12.39
CA LEU A 54 26.20 31.50 -11.10
C LEU A 54 27.35 31.34 -10.09
N ARG A 55 28.54 30.87 -10.53
CA ARG A 55 29.76 30.78 -9.70
C ARG A 55 30.22 32.17 -9.21
N TRP A 56 30.12 33.19 -10.03
CA TRP A 56 30.51 34.56 -9.65
C TRP A 56 29.60 35.18 -8.58
N THR A 57 28.39 34.65 -8.39
CA THR A 57 27.53 35.11 -7.29
C THR A 57 28.15 34.83 -5.92
N GLY A 58 29.01 33.83 -5.82
CA GLY A 58 29.59 33.34 -4.56
C GLY A 58 28.55 32.77 -3.60
N ARG A 59 27.38 32.41 -4.11
CA ARG A 59 26.31 31.84 -3.31
C ARG A 59 26.50 30.34 -3.10
N PRO A 60 25.99 29.79 -2.00
CA PRO A 60 25.92 28.34 -1.84
C PRO A 60 25.18 27.72 -3.03
N SER A 61 25.81 26.74 -3.66
CA SER A 61 25.29 26.18 -4.90
C SER A 61 25.44 24.66 -4.96
N MET A 62 24.47 24.00 -5.57
CA MET A 62 24.44 22.56 -5.81
C MET A 62 23.95 22.30 -7.23
N GLY A 63 24.63 21.40 -7.94
CA GLY A 63 24.15 20.83 -9.20
C GLY A 63 23.26 19.61 -8.93
N LEU A 64 22.14 19.52 -9.62
CA LEU A 64 21.23 18.38 -9.59
C LEU A 64 21.04 17.84 -11.00
N ILE A 65 21.43 16.59 -11.21
CA ILE A 65 21.22 15.89 -12.47
C ILE A 65 19.91 15.10 -12.34
N ASN A 66 18.93 15.43 -13.17
CA ASN A 66 17.64 14.74 -13.22
C ASN A 66 17.56 13.91 -14.51
N PRO A 67 17.89 12.59 -14.49
CA PRO A 67 17.76 11.74 -15.67
C PRO A 67 16.26 11.47 -15.93
N ILE A 68 15.71 12.07 -16.99
CA ILE A 68 14.31 11.87 -17.35
C ILE A 68 14.21 10.63 -18.24
N GLY A 69 14.00 9.45 -17.61
CA GLY A 69 13.84 8.17 -18.30
C GLY A 69 15.15 7.49 -18.74
N ASP A 70 16.19 8.23 -19.12
CA ASP A 70 17.49 7.70 -19.53
C ASP A 70 18.65 8.41 -18.79
N ALA A 71 19.59 7.61 -18.31
CA ALA A 71 20.75 8.08 -17.55
C ALA A 71 22.05 8.14 -18.39
N THR A 72 21.94 8.11 -19.71
CA THR A 72 23.08 7.95 -20.63
C THR A 72 24.16 9.02 -20.47
N HIS A 73 23.81 10.25 -20.12
CA HIS A 73 24.73 11.39 -20.04
C HIS A 73 25.03 11.84 -18.60
N VAL A 74 24.62 11.05 -17.58
CA VAL A 74 24.83 11.41 -16.17
C VAL A 74 26.30 11.63 -15.84
N ASP A 75 27.20 10.72 -16.23
CA ASP A 75 28.63 10.80 -15.94
C ASP A 75 29.29 12.04 -16.58
N GLU A 76 28.83 12.41 -17.78
CA GLU A 76 29.27 13.61 -18.50
C GLU A 76 28.86 14.87 -17.74
N TRP A 77 27.62 14.93 -17.28
CA TRP A 77 27.09 16.01 -16.46
C TRP A 77 27.75 16.07 -15.07
N GLU A 78 28.01 14.93 -14.40
CA GLU A 78 28.75 14.92 -13.12
C GLU A 78 30.12 15.54 -13.27
N SER A 79 30.85 15.18 -14.32
CA SER A 79 32.18 15.73 -14.62
C SER A 79 32.12 17.23 -14.87
N ALA A 80 31.16 17.71 -15.68
CA ALA A 80 30.99 19.12 -16.00
C ALA A 80 30.59 19.94 -14.77
N LEU A 81 29.50 19.54 -14.10
CA LEU A 81 28.98 20.25 -12.92
C LEU A 81 29.98 20.27 -11.77
N GLY A 82 30.79 19.22 -11.60
CA GLY A 82 31.83 19.15 -10.58
C GLY A 82 32.91 20.25 -10.67
N GLN A 83 33.05 20.92 -11.82
CA GLN A 83 33.95 22.04 -12.01
C GLN A 83 33.36 23.38 -11.49
N TYR A 84 32.04 23.48 -11.42
CA TYR A 84 31.31 24.71 -11.06
C TYR A 84 30.66 24.65 -9.69
N PHE A 85 30.16 23.44 -9.29
CA PHE A 85 29.41 23.23 -8.07
C PHE A 85 30.13 22.33 -7.10
N ARG A 86 30.16 22.73 -5.83
CA ARG A 86 30.85 21.98 -4.76
C ARG A 86 30.10 20.66 -4.43
N ILE A 87 28.80 20.64 -4.62
CA ILE A 87 27.94 19.48 -4.38
C ILE A 87 27.20 19.19 -5.68
N VAL A 88 27.33 17.95 -6.16
CA VAL A 88 26.54 17.44 -7.29
C VAL A 88 25.77 16.23 -6.80
N ARG A 89 24.50 16.10 -7.19
CA ARG A 89 23.64 14.99 -6.89
C ARG A 89 22.89 14.54 -8.13
N VAL A 90 22.66 13.23 -8.21
CA VAL A 90 21.78 12.63 -9.21
C VAL A 90 20.47 12.26 -8.51
N LEU A 91 19.36 12.74 -9.04
CA LEU A 91 18.02 12.45 -8.50
C LEU A 91 17.00 12.44 -9.63
N ASP A 92 16.50 11.28 -9.97
CA ASP A 92 15.31 11.17 -10.81
C ASP A 92 14.09 11.64 -10.00
N ALA A 93 13.58 12.83 -10.33
CA ALA A 93 12.50 13.47 -9.59
C ALA A 93 11.18 12.68 -9.66
N VAL A 94 11.00 11.88 -10.72
CA VAL A 94 9.81 11.04 -10.94
C VAL A 94 9.88 9.77 -10.10
N GLN A 95 11.06 9.13 -10.06
CA GLN A 95 11.26 7.84 -9.38
C GLN A 95 11.86 7.98 -7.98
N ALA A 96 12.20 9.20 -7.55
CA ALA A 96 12.86 9.45 -6.28
C ALA A 96 12.06 8.92 -5.10
N ARG A 97 12.64 7.92 -4.42
CA ARG A 97 12.10 7.40 -3.17
C ARG A 97 12.16 8.46 -2.07
N PHE A 98 11.31 8.29 -1.07
CA PHE A 98 11.23 9.22 0.06
C PHE A 98 12.60 9.48 0.70
N ASP A 99 13.42 8.44 0.91
CA ASP A 99 14.73 8.55 1.53
C ASP A 99 15.70 9.43 0.71
N GLN A 100 15.67 9.28 -0.62
CA GLN A 100 16.46 10.11 -1.54
C GLN A 100 16.05 11.59 -1.47
N ARG A 101 14.76 11.87 -1.29
CA ARG A 101 14.28 13.25 -1.08
C ARG A 101 14.77 13.84 0.25
N LEU A 102 14.81 13.02 1.32
CA LEU A 102 15.40 13.45 2.60
C LEU A 102 16.92 13.69 2.49
N GLU A 103 17.63 12.86 1.73
CA GLU A 103 19.06 13.05 1.46
C GLU A 103 19.33 14.36 0.70
N LEU A 104 18.48 14.72 -0.25
CA LEU A 104 18.56 16.01 -0.93
C LEU A 104 18.44 17.18 0.06
N LEU A 105 17.46 17.14 0.97
CA LEU A 105 17.30 18.16 2.01
C LEU A 105 18.54 18.25 2.92
N ARG A 106 19.11 17.10 3.31
CA ARG A 106 20.36 17.09 4.07
C ARG A 106 21.53 17.69 3.28
N ALA A 107 21.59 17.43 1.96
CA ALA A 107 22.58 18.04 1.09
C ALA A 107 22.45 19.58 1.05
N PHE A 108 21.23 20.12 1.03
CA PHE A 108 20.99 21.56 1.19
C PHE A 108 21.52 22.08 2.53
N GLY A 109 21.32 21.35 3.62
CA GLY A 109 21.86 21.72 4.94
C GLY A 109 23.40 21.77 4.97
N GLN A 110 24.11 21.02 4.09
CA GLN A 110 25.56 21.04 3.98
C GLN A 110 26.09 22.25 3.21
N MET A 111 25.27 22.96 2.46
CA MET A 111 25.70 24.10 1.67
C MET A 111 26.08 25.31 2.55
N ARG A 112 25.43 25.48 3.71
CA ARG A 112 25.69 26.52 4.71
C ARG A 112 25.40 26.01 6.12
N GLU A 113 26.25 26.37 7.06
CA GLU A 113 26.09 25.97 8.47
C GLU A 113 24.73 26.44 9.04
N GLU A 114 24.30 27.65 8.68
CA GLU A 114 23.03 28.25 9.13
C GLU A 114 21.79 27.48 8.63
N TRP A 115 21.92 26.71 7.54
CA TRP A 115 20.84 25.95 6.94
C TRP A 115 20.73 24.53 7.53
N ARG A 116 21.78 24.04 8.18
CA ARG A 116 21.82 22.67 8.71
C ARG A 116 20.62 22.40 9.66
N ALA A 117 20.48 23.19 10.71
CA ALA A 117 19.43 22.98 11.70
C ALA A 117 18.00 23.17 11.14
N PRO A 118 17.70 24.15 10.25
CA PRO A 118 16.42 24.19 9.56
C PRO A 118 16.14 22.95 8.67
N MET A 119 17.13 22.47 7.93
CA MET A 119 16.95 21.29 7.05
C MET A 119 16.79 20.01 7.87
N ASP A 120 17.55 19.82 8.94
CA ASP A 120 17.39 18.70 9.85
C ASP A 120 15.96 18.67 10.44
N ARG A 121 15.44 19.83 10.89
CA ARG A 121 14.04 19.91 11.34
C ARG A 121 13.04 19.58 10.24
N ALA A 122 13.28 20.02 9.01
CA ALA A 122 12.40 19.68 7.88
C ALA A 122 12.42 18.17 7.60
N VAL A 123 13.59 17.53 7.66
CA VAL A 123 13.74 16.08 7.55
C VAL A 123 12.97 15.35 8.64
N ASP A 124 13.09 15.81 9.90
CA ASP A 124 12.39 15.21 11.04
C ASP A 124 10.86 15.31 10.89
N VAL A 125 10.36 16.49 10.48
CA VAL A 125 8.93 16.71 10.25
C VAL A 125 8.40 15.79 9.14
N LEU A 126 9.11 15.67 8.02
CA LEU A 126 8.69 14.81 6.93
C LEU A 126 8.74 13.33 7.31
N ALA A 127 9.78 12.91 8.04
CA ALA A 127 9.89 11.54 8.53
C ALA A 127 8.76 11.19 9.52
N GLU A 128 8.40 12.14 10.40
CA GLU A 128 7.28 11.96 11.34
C GLU A 128 5.93 11.92 10.62
N ASP A 129 5.72 12.80 9.62
CA ASP A 129 4.50 12.76 8.80
C ASP A 129 4.35 11.42 8.09
N ARG A 130 5.44 10.88 7.51
CA ARG A 130 5.43 9.55 6.89
C ARG A 130 5.06 8.45 7.89
N ARG A 131 5.66 8.46 9.10
CA ARG A 131 5.33 7.48 10.15
C ARG A 131 3.86 7.57 10.55
N ARG A 132 3.33 8.79 10.70
CA ARG A 132 1.92 9.03 11.01
C ARG A 132 0.99 8.48 9.94
N ARG A 133 1.28 8.73 8.65
CA ARG A 133 0.49 8.22 7.51
C ARG A 133 0.52 6.70 7.44
N ARG A 134 1.68 6.07 7.60
CA ARG A 134 1.82 4.61 7.66
C ARG A 134 1.03 4.01 8.81
N ARG A 135 1.07 4.62 10.00
CA ARG A 135 0.28 4.14 11.14
C ARG A 135 -1.22 4.30 10.91
N ALA A 136 -1.66 5.37 10.26
CA ALA A 136 -3.06 5.54 9.85
C ALA A 136 -3.47 4.46 8.86
N ALA A 137 -2.67 4.18 7.85
CA ALA A 137 -2.91 3.09 6.88
C ALA A 137 -2.94 1.72 7.57
N ALA A 138 -2.00 1.44 8.48
CA ALA A 138 -1.99 0.19 9.26
C ALA A 138 -3.27 0.04 10.09
N THR A 139 -3.79 1.13 10.66
CA THR A 139 -5.04 1.15 11.41
C THR A 139 -6.22 0.79 10.51
N VAL A 140 -6.33 1.41 9.34
CA VAL A 140 -7.38 1.11 8.35
C VAL A 140 -7.34 -0.35 7.91
N ILE A 141 -6.15 -0.87 7.60
CA ILE A 141 -5.97 -2.25 7.17
C ILE A 141 -6.32 -3.24 8.30
N ALA A 142 -5.96 -2.94 9.54
CA ALA A 142 -6.30 -3.76 10.69
C ALA A 142 -7.83 -3.81 10.90
N ASP A 143 -8.50 -2.67 10.82
CA ASP A 143 -9.96 -2.57 10.96
C ASP A 143 -10.69 -3.30 9.83
N MET A 144 -10.20 -3.18 8.59
CA MET A 144 -10.68 -3.97 7.44
C MET A 144 -10.59 -5.47 7.70
N LEU A 145 -9.45 -5.95 8.17
CA LEU A 145 -9.25 -7.38 8.46
C LEU A 145 -10.15 -7.86 9.60
N LEU A 146 -10.31 -7.09 10.67
CA LEU A 146 -11.23 -7.38 11.76
C LEU A 146 -12.66 -7.48 11.26
N GLU A 147 -13.13 -6.52 10.46
CA GLU A 147 -14.48 -6.52 9.90
C GLU A 147 -14.69 -7.72 8.96
N MET A 148 -13.76 -7.97 8.02
CA MET A 148 -13.84 -9.11 7.10
C MET A 148 -13.88 -10.44 7.83
N MET A 149 -13.06 -10.63 8.84
CA MET A 149 -12.94 -11.89 9.57
C MET A 149 -14.10 -12.16 10.53
N THR A 150 -14.83 -11.11 10.94
CA THR A 150 -15.98 -11.23 11.83
C THR A 150 -17.31 -11.07 11.11
N LEU A 151 -17.29 -10.73 9.82
CA LEU A 151 -18.49 -10.51 9.02
C LEU A 151 -19.43 -11.72 9.05
N THR A 152 -20.69 -11.45 9.29
CA THR A 152 -21.77 -12.43 9.15
C THR A 152 -22.96 -11.81 8.40
N VAL A 153 -23.54 -12.55 7.50
CA VAL A 153 -24.77 -12.16 6.79
C VAL A 153 -25.80 -13.26 7.03
N GLY A 154 -27.01 -12.90 7.44
CA GLY A 154 -28.01 -13.91 7.73
C GLY A 154 -29.43 -13.45 7.44
N LYS A 155 -30.35 -14.45 7.37
CA LYS A 155 -31.78 -14.27 7.21
C LYS A 155 -32.52 -15.14 8.22
N ASN A 156 -33.53 -14.57 8.85
CA ASN A 156 -34.46 -15.32 9.71
C ASN A 156 -35.55 -15.95 8.85
N LEU A 157 -35.87 -17.19 9.11
CA LEU A 157 -36.86 -18.00 8.42
C LEU A 157 -37.87 -18.56 9.43
N ALA A 158 -39.10 -18.88 8.99
CA ALA A 158 -40.04 -19.64 9.81
C ALA A 158 -39.51 -21.08 10.03
N ALA A 159 -40.06 -21.78 11.01
CA ALA A 159 -39.62 -23.13 11.35
C ALA A 159 -39.78 -24.14 10.21
N GLU A 160 -40.86 -23.98 9.44
CA GLU A 160 -41.20 -24.79 8.27
C GLU A 160 -40.45 -24.42 7.00
N ASP A 161 -39.88 -23.20 6.90
CA ASP A 161 -39.20 -22.72 5.69
C ASP A 161 -37.97 -23.57 5.40
N ASP A 162 -37.74 -23.85 4.10
CA ASP A 162 -36.51 -24.49 3.63
C ASP A 162 -35.37 -23.49 3.61
N PRO A 163 -34.24 -23.76 4.27
CA PRO A 163 -33.07 -22.90 4.24
C PRO A 163 -32.29 -22.92 2.92
N ASP A 164 -32.39 -23.99 2.12
CA ASP A 164 -31.55 -24.21 0.94
C ASP A 164 -31.72 -23.14 -0.14
N PRO A 165 -32.92 -22.65 -0.50
CA PRO A 165 -33.07 -21.57 -1.49
C PRO A 165 -32.37 -20.24 -1.10
N HIS A 166 -32.10 -20.06 0.18
CA HIS A 166 -31.51 -18.83 0.71
C HIS A 166 -29.95 -18.85 0.80
N ARG A 167 -29.35 -20.02 0.61
CA ARG A 167 -27.89 -20.16 0.75
C ARG A 167 -27.14 -19.37 -0.30
N VAL A 168 -27.37 -19.58 -1.58
CA VAL A 168 -26.68 -18.91 -2.69
C VAL A 168 -26.82 -17.38 -2.63
N PRO A 169 -28.04 -16.82 -2.48
CA PRO A 169 -28.19 -15.37 -2.34
C PRO A 169 -27.49 -14.77 -1.11
N LEU A 170 -27.41 -15.51 -0.01
CA LEU A 170 -26.68 -15.05 1.18
C LEU A 170 -25.15 -15.12 0.99
N GLU A 171 -24.65 -16.13 0.28
CA GLU A 171 -23.23 -16.21 -0.07
C GLU A 171 -22.81 -15.07 -1.01
N GLU A 172 -23.62 -14.76 -2.02
CA GLU A 172 -23.38 -13.61 -2.91
C GLU A 172 -23.36 -12.30 -2.12
N LYS A 173 -24.36 -12.09 -1.27
CA LYS A 173 -24.42 -10.91 -0.41
C LYS A 173 -23.22 -10.82 0.53
N TYR A 174 -22.74 -11.94 1.05
CA TYR A 174 -21.56 -12.00 1.89
C TYR A 174 -20.29 -11.59 1.12
N ARG A 175 -20.11 -12.13 -0.09
CA ARG A 175 -18.98 -11.77 -0.98
C ARG A 175 -19.02 -10.29 -1.37
N ASP A 176 -20.21 -9.78 -1.71
CA ASP A 176 -20.38 -8.36 -2.05
C ASP A 176 -20.03 -7.44 -0.88
N ARG A 177 -20.38 -7.87 0.35
CA ARG A 177 -20.00 -7.12 1.56
C ARG A 177 -18.51 -7.13 1.79
N LEU A 178 -17.82 -8.26 1.60
CA LEU A 178 -16.34 -8.33 1.67
C LEU A 178 -15.67 -7.43 0.64
N ARG A 179 -16.17 -7.40 -0.60
CA ARG A 179 -15.68 -6.46 -1.64
C ARG A 179 -15.91 -5.00 -1.25
N ALA A 180 -17.06 -4.71 -0.64
CA ALA A 180 -17.37 -3.34 -0.18
C ALA A 180 -16.42 -2.88 0.92
N ILE A 181 -16.14 -3.74 1.91
CA ILE A 181 -15.19 -3.47 3.00
C ILE A 181 -13.78 -3.18 2.41
N GLU A 182 -13.32 -4.00 1.46
CA GLU A 182 -12.02 -3.77 0.81
C GLU A 182 -11.98 -2.43 0.07
N ARG A 183 -13.01 -2.11 -0.73
CA ARG A 183 -13.07 -0.82 -1.46
C ARG A 183 -13.11 0.38 -0.53
N GLU A 184 -13.79 0.27 0.60
CA GLU A 184 -13.83 1.35 1.59
C GLU A 184 -12.44 1.55 2.23
N ALA A 185 -11.79 0.47 2.65
CA ALA A 185 -10.45 0.53 3.22
C ALA A 185 -9.42 1.12 2.25
N ARG A 186 -9.49 0.80 0.95
CA ARG A 186 -8.61 1.43 -0.05
C ARG A 186 -8.78 2.94 -0.09
N ARG A 187 -10.02 3.44 -0.15
CA ARG A 187 -10.29 4.88 -0.13
C ARG A 187 -9.80 5.55 1.15
N ASP A 188 -9.86 4.85 2.28
CA ASP A 188 -9.39 5.37 3.56
C ASP A 188 -7.86 5.42 3.62
N VAL A 189 -7.16 4.44 3.04
CA VAL A 189 -5.71 4.47 2.87
C VAL A 189 -5.32 5.64 1.95
N GLU A 190 -5.99 5.85 0.82
CA GLU A 190 -5.74 6.99 -0.07
C GLU A 190 -5.91 8.33 0.66
N ARG A 191 -6.98 8.47 1.46
CA ARG A 191 -7.23 9.67 2.29
C ARG A 191 -6.12 9.92 3.32
N ALA A 192 -5.54 8.86 3.89
CA ALA A 192 -4.43 9.00 4.83
C ALA A 192 -3.17 9.60 4.21
N TYR A 193 -3.06 9.55 2.86
CA TYR A 193 -1.97 10.11 2.08
C TYR A 193 -2.36 11.39 1.30
N ASP A 194 -3.54 11.95 1.58
CA ASP A 194 -4.10 13.13 0.88
C ASP A 194 -4.26 12.90 -0.64
N HIS A 195 -4.41 11.65 -1.06
CA HIS A 195 -4.72 11.30 -2.43
C HIS A 195 -6.23 11.11 -2.59
N HIS A 196 -6.78 11.71 -3.64
CA HIS A 196 -8.18 11.59 -4.01
C HIS A 196 -8.28 10.96 -5.40
N ASP A 197 -9.25 10.08 -5.61
CA ASP A 197 -9.59 9.46 -6.91
C ASP A 197 -8.52 8.53 -7.53
N LEU A 198 -7.65 7.88 -6.74
CA LEU A 198 -6.72 6.87 -7.28
C LEU A 198 -7.43 5.62 -7.83
N THR A 199 -8.63 5.32 -7.36
CA THR A 199 -9.43 4.15 -7.79
C THR A 199 -9.73 4.09 -9.28
N ARG A 200 -9.70 5.23 -9.98
CA ARG A 200 -9.91 5.30 -11.44
C ARG A 200 -8.67 4.95 -12.26
N GLN A 201 -7.53 4.75 -11.63
CA GLN A 201 -6.25 4.47 -12.29
C GLN A 201 -5.72 3.06 -11.97
N GLU A 202 -6.56 2.18 -11.42
CA GLU A 202 -6.23 0.78 -11.15
C GLU A 202 -6.28 -0.11 -12.40
N ASP A 203 -6.71 0.43 -13.56
CA ASP A 203 -6.80 -0.30 -14.82
C ASP A 203 -5.45 -0.98 -15.14
N GLY A 204 -5.51 -2.30 -15.36
CA GLY A 204 -4.33 -3.12 -15.59
C GLY A 204 -3.57 -3.57 -14.32
N THR A 205 -3.95 -3.13 -13.11
CA THR A 205 -3.28 -3.58 -11.88
C THR A 205 -3.82 -4.91 -11.34
N PRO A 206 -3.05 -5.67 -10.53
CA PRO A 206 -3.58 -6.84 -9.84
C PRO A 206 -4.78 -6.56 -8.93
N LEU A 207 -5.03 -5.27 -8.58
CA LEU A 207 -6.16 -4.85 -7.76
C LEU A 207 -7.49 -4.75 -8.53
N GLU A 208 -7.45 -4.60 -9.84
CA GLU A 208 -8.63 -4.65 -10.72
C GLU A 208 -9.31 -6.02 -10.65
N GLN A 209 -8.52 -7.07 -10.41
CA GLN A 209 -9.04 -8.41 -10.30
C GLN A 209 -9.90 -8.60 -9.07
N ASP A 210 -11.01 -9.31 -9.23
CA ASP A 210 -11.93 -9.63 -8.14
C ASP A 210 -11.21 -10.30 -6.97
N LEU A 211 -11.60 -9.93 -5.73
CA LEU A 211 -11.07 -10.51 -4.50
C LEU A 211 -11.13 -12.04 -4.49
N PHE A 212 -12.11 -12.61 -5.18
CA PHE A 212 -12.38 -14.06 -5.24
C PHE A 212 -11.86 -14.72 -6.52
N SER A 213 -11.12 -14.01 -7.38
CA SER A 213 -10.53 -14.62 -8.57
C SER A 213 -9.37 -15.56 -8.20
N GLU A 214 -9.23 -16.65 -8.93
CA GLU A 214 -8.14 -17.62 -8.75
C GLU A 214 -6.77 -16.93 -8.83
N ARG A 215 -6.62 -16.02 -9.77
CA ARG A 215 -5.38 -15.26 -9.97
C ARG A 215 -5.03 -14.38 -8.76
N THR A 216 -6.02 -13.75 -8.13
CA THR A 216 -5.84 -12.99 -6.88
C THR A 216 -5.33 -13.90 -5.76
N TRP A 217 -5.92 -15.07 -5.62
CA TRP A 217 -5.52 -16.02 -4.57
C TRP A 217 -4.16 -16.66 -4.80
N HIS A 218 -3.77 -16.86 -6.05
CA HIS A 218 -2.41 -17.30 -6.39
C HIS A 218 -1.36 -16.22 -6.11
N LEU A 219 -1.69 -14.96 -6.39
CA LEU A 219 -0.76 -13.85 -6.22
C LEU A 219 -0.60 -13.41 -4.76
N PHE A 220 -1.71 -13.35 -4.03
CA PHE A 220 -1.74 -12.77 -2.67
C PHE A 220 -1.98 -13.81 -1.56
N GLY A 221 -2.34 -15.02 -1.89
CA GLY A 221 -2.58 -16.08 -0.90
C GLY A 221 -1.32 -16.83 -0.48
N GLN A 222 -1.39 -17.47 0.69
CA GLN A 222 -0.36 -18.40 1.16
C GLN A 222 -0.54 -19.77 0.52
N SER A 223 0.56 -20.50 0.30
CA SER A 223 0.50 -21.87 -0.18
C SER A 223 -0.17 -22.80 0.86
N LYS A 224 -0.86 -23.84 0.38
CA LYS A 224 -1.52 -24.81 1.28
C LYS A 224 -0.56 -25.43 2.31
N TRP A 225 0.68 -25.71 1.90
CA TRP A 225 1.72 -26.22 2.78
C TRP A 225 2.09 -25.20 3.87
N ARG A 226 2.29 -23.94 3.51
CA ARG A 226 2.62 -22.87 4.45
C ARG A 226 1.51 -22.67 5.48
N LEU A 227 0.25 -22.68 5.05
CA LEU A 227 -0.89 -22.60 5.96
C LEU A 227 -0.97 -23.81 6.92
N ALA A 228 -0.60 -25.00 6.47
CA ALA A 228 -0.56 -26.18 7.33
C ALA A 228 0.53 -26.06 8.41
N VAL A 229 1.74 -25.60 8.04
CA VAL A 229 2.85 -25.36 8.97
C VAL A 229 2.50 -24.26 9.98
N LEU A 230 1.91 -23.15 9.53
CA LEU A 230 1.48 -22.07 10.41
C LEU A 230 0.41 -22.53 11.40
N GLY A 231 -0.52 -23.38 10.95
CA GLY A 231 -1.53 -23.97 11.81
C GLY A 231 -0.96 -24.83 12.93
N ALA A 232 0.05 -25.61 12.64
CA ALA A 232 0.73 -26.44 13.64
C ALA A 232 1.46 -25.57 14.69
N SER A 233 2.07 -24.46 14.27
CA SER A 233 2.83 -23.57 15.16
C SER A 233 1.96 -22.73 16.09
N SER A 234 0.69 -22.49 15.76
CA SER A 234 -0.25 -21.66 16.54
C SER A 234 -0.96 -22.40 17.68
N GLY A 235 -0.53 -23.61 18.03
CA GLY A 235 -1.10 -24.41 19.15
C GLY A 235 -2.43 -25.08 18.81
N ALA A 236 -2.83 -25.12 17.55
CA ALA A 236 -4.02 -25.82 17.08
C ALA A 236 -3.84 -27.35 16.94
N ILE A 237 -2.87 -27.91 17.66
CA ILE A 237 -2.56 -29.37 17.62
C ILE A 237 -3.74 -30.24 18.08
N ALA A 238 -4.63 -29.71 18.92
CA ALA A 238 -5.83 -30.46 19.37
C ALA A 238 -6.99 -30.45 18.35
N GLY A 239 -7.02 -29.53 17.39
CA GLY A 239 -8.04 -29.44 16.32
C GLY A 239 -7.54 -29.93 14.96
N GLY A 240 -6.23 -29.89 14.73
CA GLY A 240 -5.62 -30.16 13.42
C GLY A 240 -5.72 -31.62 12.95
N VAL A 241 -5.82 -32.57 13.87
CA VAL A 241 -6.06 -34.00 13.54
C VAL A 241 -7.50 -34.20 13.06
N VAL A 242 -8.43 -33.46 13.61
CA VAL A 242 -9.85 -33.49 13.19
C VAL A 242 -10.05 -32.81 11.84
N ASP A 243 -9.38 -31.67 11.60
CA ASP A 243 -9.47 -30.94 10.32
C ASP A 243 -8.79 -31.68 9.16
N ALA A 244 -7.68 -32.36 9.42
CA ALA A 244 -7.00 -33.16 8.40
C ALA A 244 -7.82 -34.40 8.00
N SER A 245 -8.54 -35.00 8.94
CA SER A 245 -9.43 -36.12 8.67
C SER A 245 -10.74 -35.68 7.99
N LEU A 246 -11.27 -34.50 8.33
CA LEU A 246 -12.44 -33.92 7.66
C LEU A 246 -12.11 -33.35 6.27
N ALA A 247 -10.94 -32.76 6.06
CA ALA A 247 -10.48 -32.35 4.73
C ALA A 247 -10.30 -33.54 3.79
N GLY A 248 -9.85 -34.68 4.31
CA GLY A 248 -9.74 -35.92 3.54
C GLY A 248 -11.11 -36.54 3.16
N LEU A 249 -12.11 -36.41 4.03
CA LEU A 249 -13.45 -36.93 3.78
C LEU A 249 -14.27 -36.01 2.88
N ALA A 250 -14.10 -34.69 2.96
CA ALA A 250 -14.75 -33.72 2.06
C ALA A 250 -14.23 -33.85 0.61
N PHE A 251 -12.95 -34.17 0.40
CA PHE A 251 -12.39 -34.42 -0.93
C PHE A 251 -12.97 -35.69 -1.61
N GLY A 252 -13.36 -36.69 -0.85
CA GLY A 252 -13.88 -37.96 -1.40
C GLY A 252 -15.32 -37.90 -1.89
N VAL A 253 -16.16 -37.06 -1.31
CA VAL A 253 -17.60 -36.98 -1.65
C VAL A 253 -17.86 -36.07 -2.86
N PHE A 254 -17.03 -35.06 -3.11
CA PHE A 254 -17.22 -34.14 -4.23
C PHE A 254 -16.53 -34.55 -5.53
N THR A 255 -15.58 -35.48 -5.49
CA THR A 255 -14.92 -36.00 -6.70
C THR A 255 -15.79 -36.95 -7.53
N SER A 256 -16.87 -37.48 -6.96
CA SER A 256 -17.75 -38.43 -7.68
C SER A 256 -18.95 -37.79 -8.38
N LEU A 257 -19.27 -36.53 -8.15
CA LEU A 257 -20.42 -35.85 -8.79
C LEU A 257 -20.08 -34.72 -9.74
N GLY A 258 -18.80 -34.35 -9.95
CA GLY A 258 -18.39 -33.15 -10.66
C GLY A 258 -17.44 -33.31 -11.84
N ALA A 259 -17.26 -34.52 -12.38
CA ALA A 259 -16.22 -34.77 -13.41
C ALA A 259 -16.55 -34.28 -14.82
N ALA A 260 -17.67 -33.62 -15.06
CA ALA A 260 -18.09 -33.27 -16.45
C ALA A 260 -18.24 -31.77 -16.76
N THR A 261 -18.24 -30.87 -15.77
CA THR A 261 -18.40 -29.43 -16.07
C THR A 261 -17.63 -28.54 -15.09
N GLY A 262 -16.39 -28.24 -15.42
CA GLY A 262 -15.72 -27.05 -14.91
C GLY A 262 -14.87 -27.22 -13.67
N ALA A 263 -13.61 -27.61 -13.86
CA ALA A 263 -12.56 -27.62 -12.83
C ALA A 263 -12.31 -26.23 -12.19
N ALA A 264 -12.76 -25.15 -12.78
CA ALA A 264 -12.59 -23.78 -12.28
C ALA A 264 -13.62 -23.38 -11.21
N VAL A 265 -14.82 -23.93 -11.21
CA VAL A 265 -15.89 -23.58 -10.25
C VAL A 265 -15.83 -24.42 -8.97
N GLY A 266 -15.31 -25.66 -9.06
CA GLY A 266 -15.29 -26.60 -7.95
C GLY A 266 -14.36 -26.23 -6.78
N TRP A 267 -13.27 -25.51 -7.06
CA TRP A 267 -12.28 -25.15 -6.03
C TRP A 267 -12.80 -24.04 -5.10
N GLN A 268 -13.49 -23.04 -5.64
CA GLN A 268 -14.06 -21.95 -4.85
C GLN A 268 -15.27 -22.37 -4.03
N ALA A 269 -16.12 -23.23 -4.58
CA ALA A 269 -17.34 -23.67 -3.92
C ALA A 269 -17.08 -24.52 -2.67
N ALA A 270 -16.06 -25.37 -2.69
CA ALA A 270 -15.76 -26.29 -1.57
C ALA A 270 -15.23 -25.56 -0.31
N GLU A 271 -14.48 -24.45 -0.48
CA GLU A 271 -13.95 -23.69 0.67
C GLU A 271 -14.97 -22.74 1.29
N TRP A 272 -16.02 -22.32 0.55
CA TRP A 272 -17.03 -21.36 1.02
C TRP A 272 -18.29 -22.03 1.57
N SER A 273 -18.61 -23.25 1.14
CA SER A 273 -19.79 -23.99 1.61
C SER A 273 -19.75 -24.30 3.12
N SER A 274 -18.57 -24.35 3.72
CA SER A 274 -18.37 -24.55 5.16
C SER A 274 -18.76 -23.33 6.02
N SER A 275 -19.00 -22.17 5.39
CA SER A 275 -19.35 -20.92 6.08
C SER A 275 -20.87 -20.75 6.29
N VAL A 276 -21.70 -21.61 5.69
CA VAL A 276 -23.16 -21.55 5.86
C VAL A 276 -23.57 -22.34 7.09
N ARG A 277 -24.20 -21.67 8.04
CA ARG A 277 -24.71 -22.27 9.28
C ARG A 277 -26.22 -22.05 9.41
N VAL A 278 -26.92 -23.05 9.88
CA VAL A 278 -28.34 -22.94 10.21
C VAL A 278 -28.50 -23.07 11.72
N PHE A 279 -29.01 -22.04 12.35
CA PHE A 279 -29.23 -22.02 13.79
C PHE A 279 -30.73 -22.16 14.08
N GLN A 280 -31.08 -23.00 15.04
CA GLN A 280 -32.38 -22.95 15.69
C GLN A 280 -32.42 -21.71 16.60
N MET A 281 -33.46 -20.91 16.55
CA MET A 281 -33.62 -19.76 17.46
C MET A 281 -34.42 -20.20 18.70
N PRO A 282 -33.76 -20.56 19.81
CA PRO A 282 -34.42 -20.93 21.04
C PRO A 282 -35.05 -19.67 21.67
N GLY A 283 -36.30 -19.75 22.04
CA GLY A 283 -36.99 -18.72 22.82
C GLY A 283 -38.19 -18.04 22.14
N MET A 284 -38.43 -18.26 20.85
CA MET A 284 -39.64 -17.80 20.18
C MET A 284 -40.78 -18.82 20.18
N GLU A 285 -40.55 -20.04 20.67
CA GLU A 285 -41.57 -21.10 20.77
C GLU A 285 -42.80 -20.68 21.61
N ARG A 286 -42.59 -19.86 22.66
CA ARG A 286 -43.69 -19.38 23.53
C ARG A 286 -44.62 -18.37 22.85
N VAL A 287 -44.26 -17.84 21.70
CA VAL A 287 -45.03 -16.84 20.94
C VAL A 287 -45.48 -17.41 19.58
N GLY A 288 -45.29 -18.71 19.34
CA GLY A 288 -45.65 -19.35 18.06
C GLY A 288 -44.74 -18.99 16.90
N LEU A 289 -43.54 -18.40 17.18
CA LEU A 289 -42.55 -17.94 16.22
C LEU A 289 -41.24 -18.78 16.33
N ALA A 290 -41.39 -20.11 16.44
CA ALA A 290 -40.25 -20.99 16.24
C ALA A 290 -39.63 -20.66 14.87
N GLY A 291 -38.36 -20.31 14.85
CA GLY A 291 -37.66 -19.86 13.63
C GLY A 291 -36.30 -20.47 13.48
N LYS A 292 -35.81 -20.47 12.26
CA LYS A 292 -34.42 -20.80 11.90
C LYS A 292 -33.69 -19.54 11.46
N ARG A 293 -32.41 -19.47 11.67
CA ARG A 293 -31.54 -18.44 11.07
C ARG A 293 -30.54 -19.12 10.18
N VAL A 294 -30.56 -18.79 8.90
CA VAL A 294 -29.49 -19.13 7.95
C VAL A 294 -28.48 -18.00 7.99
N GLN A 295 -27.22 -18.33 8.20
CA GLN A 295 -26.12 -17.37 8.31
C GLN A 295 -24.93 -17.85 7.51
N VAL A 296 -24.31 -16.92 6.77
CA VAL A 296 -23.02 -17.08 6.11
C VAL A 296 -21.98 -16.29 6.89
N GLY A 297 -20.81 -16.88 7.12
CA GLY A 297 -19.76 -16.31 7.95
C GLY A 297 -19.93 -16.62 9.45
N PRO A 298 -18.94 -16.24 10.27
CA PRO A 298 -17.67 -15.66 9.84
C PRO A 298 -16.85 -16.64 9.01
N THR A 299 -15.87 -16.14 8.25
CA THR A 299 -15.05 -16.99 7.39
C THR A 299 -14.24 -18.00 8.21
N ALA A 300 -14.31 -19.26 7.81
CA ALA A 300 -13.40 -20.30 8.29
C ALA A 300 -12.11 -20.39 7.45
N ASN A 301 -12.10 -19.71 6.30
CA ASN A 301 -10.97 -19.76 5.38
C ASN A 301 -9.75 -19.04 5.96
N ARG A 302 -8.67 -19.81 6.15
CA ARG A 302 -7.43 -19.34 6.77
C ARG A 302 -6.62 -18.44 5.85
N ASN A 303 -6.84 -18.55 4.53
CA ASN A 303 -6.08 -17.81 3.53
C ASN A 303 -6.66 -16.42 3.25
N LEU A 304 -7.97 -16.22 3.46
CA LEU A 304 -8.65 -14.94 3.18
C LEU A 304 -7.94 -13.74 3.83
N PRO A 305 -7.57 -13.77 5.13
CA PRO A 305 -6.91 -12.61 5.73
C PRO A 305 -5.52 -12.34 5.13
N PHE A 306 -4.78 -13.35 4.68
CA PHE A 306 -3.51 -13.15 3.97
C PHE A 306 -3.72 -12.55 2.59
N VAL A 307 -4.72 -13.02 1.85
CA VAL A 307 -5.08 -12.44 0.54
C VAL A 307 -5.49 -10.97 0.69
N ALA A 308 -6.35 -10.67 1.65
CA ALA A 308 -6.81 -9.29 1.91
C ALA A 308 -5.66 -8.38 2.36
N LEU A 309 -4.78 -8.88 3.25
CA LEU A 309 -3.59 -8.14 3.71
C LEU A 309 -2.60 -7.92 2.56
N GLY A 310 -2.32 -8.92 1.74
CA GLY A 310 -1.41 -8.81 0.60
C GLY A 310 -1.89 -7.75 -0.40
N ARG A 311 -3.18 -7.75 -0.74
CA ARG A 311 -3.81 -6.74 -1.59
C ARG A 311 -3.72 -5.34 -0.98
N ALA A 312 -4.00 -5.22 0.32
CA ALA A 312 -3.93 -3.95 1.02
C ALA A 312 -2.49 -3.41 1.10
N ARG A 313 -1.48 -4.26 1.35
CA ARG A 313 -0.06 -3.88 1.30
C ARG A 313 0.36 -3.41 -0.08
N TYR A 314 -0.06 -4.13 -1.12
CA TYR A 314 0.23 -3.73 -2.50
C TYR A 314 -0.40 -2.38 -2.81
N HIS A 315 -1.68 -2.18 -2.49
CA HIS A 315 -2.36 -0.88 -2.64
C HIS A 315 -1.65 0.24 -1.87
N HIS A 316 -1.30 -0.01 -0.61
CA HIS A 316 -0.54 0.95 0.20
C HIS A 316 0.79 1.34 -0.46
N ALA A 317 1.55 0.36 -0.97
CA ALA A 317 2.83 0.62 -1.64
C ALA A 317 2.67 1.48 -2.91
N LEU A 318 1.57 1.30 -3.65
CA LEU A 318 1.22 2.17 -4.77
C LEU A 318 0.90 3.59 -4.33
N VAL A 319 0.09 3.74 -3.27
CA VAL A 319 -0.29 5.05 -2.72
C VAL A 319 0.91 5.79 -2.14
N GLU A 320 1.74 5.12 -1.33
CA GLU A 320 2.93 5.72 -0.71
C GLU A 320 4.02 6.07 -1.74
N GLY A 321 4.19 5.24 -2.77
CA GLY A 321 5.17 5.45 -3.83
C GLY A 321 4.81 6.58 -4.79
N ARG A 322 3.54 6.99 -4.81
CA ARG A 322 3.06 7.98 -5.76
C ARG A 322 3.46 9.40 -5.36
N THR A 323 4.14 10.08 -6.26
CA THR A 323 4.38 11.52 -6.13
C THR A 323 3.23 12.27 -6.80
N HIS A 324 2.89 13.48 -6.31
CA HIS A 324 1.88 14.34 -6.95
C HIS A 324 2.25 14.74 -8.40
N ALA A 325 3.50 14.51 -8.81
CA ALA A 325 4.00 14.75 -10.16
C ALA A 325 3.76 13.59 -11.14
N GLN A 326 3.51 12.39 -10.64
CA GLN A 326 3.24 11.24 -11.50
C GLN A 326 1.80 11.25 -11.95
N ARG A 327 1.59 11.60 -13.23
CA ARG A 327 0.30 11.51 -13.93
C ARG A 327 0.19 10.26 -14.80
N ASP A 328 1.29 9.52 -14.97
CA ASP A 328 1.35 8.34 -15.83
C ASP A 328 0.69 7.12 -15.18
N GLU A 329 0.20 6.21 -16.04
CA GLU A 329 -0.37 4.94 -15.63
C GLU A 329 0.59 4.16 -14.74
N LEU A 330 0.05 3.56 -13.68
CA LEU A 330 0.80 2.66 -12.82
C LEU A 330 1.23 1.44 -13.64
N VAL A 331 2.51 1.36 -13.98
CA VAL A 331 3.08 0.16 -14.60
C VAL A 331 2.91 -1.00 -13.64
N VAL A 332 2.14 -1.99 -14.08
CA VAL A 332 1.82 -3.18 -13.30
C VAL A 332 3.03 -4.08 -13.25
N ASP A 333 3.65 -4.14 -12.09
CA ASP A 333 4.71 -5.11 -11.82
C ASP A 333 4.16 -6.27 -10.99
N HIS A 334 3.83 -7.37 -11.67
CA HIS A 334 3.39 -8.61 -11.02
C HIS A 334 4.48 -9.21 -10.11
N GLU A 335 5.75 -9.02 -10.46
CA GLU A 335 6.86 -9.47 -9.63
C GLU A 335 6.92 -8.68 -8.33
N LYS A 336 6.71 -7.36 -8.41
CA LYS A 336 6.63 -6.49 -7.24
C LYS A 336 5.45 -6.83 -6.33
N ALA A 337 4.28 -7.13 -6.90
CA ALA A 337 3.14 -7.59 -6.11
C ALA A 337 3.44 -8.92 -5.39
N GLY A 338 4.05 -9.88 -6.08
CA GLY A 338 4.48 -11.14 -5.49
C GLY A 338 5.58 -10.98 -4.44
N ALA A 339 6.53 -10.06 -4.64
CA ALA A 339 7.59 -9.77 -3.68
C ALA A 339 7.03 -9.14 -2.38
N LEU A 340 6.10 -8.19 -2.50
CA LEU A 340 5.44 -7.56 -1.35
C LEU A 340 4.57 -8.53 -0.55
N ASN A 341 4.15 -9.64 -1.15
CA ASN A 341 3.35 -10.66 -0.45
C ASN A 341 4.19 -11.77 0.18
N ARG A 342 5.51 -11.71 0.08
CA ARG A 342 6.40 -12.61 0.83
C ARG A 342 6.56 -12.06 2.24
N PHE A 343 6.10 -12.86 3.21
CA PHE A 343 6.31 -12.59 4.63
C PHE A 343 7.51 -13.42 5.10
N GLU A 344 8.25 -12.89 6.05
CA GLU A 344 9.24 -13.67 6.76
C GLU A 344 8.54 -14.72 7.66
N ASP A 345 9.23 -15.81 8.01
CA ASP A 345 8.62 -16.90 8.78
C ASP A 345 8.09 -16.46 10.15
N ASP A 346 8.71 -15.47 10.77
CA ASP A 346 8.26 -14.94 12.07
C ASP A 346 7.08 -13.99 11.93
N GLU A 347 7.02 -13.21 10.85
CA GLU A 347 5.87 -12.38 10.50
C GLU A 347 4.64 -13.23 10.23
N ASP A 348 4.77 -14.27 9.41
CA ASP A 348 3.69 -15.23 9.15
C ASP A 348 3.15 -15.88 10.43
N LYS A 349 4.05 -16.36 11.31
CA LYS A 349 3.65 -16.95 12.58
C LYS A 349 2.93 -15.96 13.49
N ARG A 350 3.40 -14.70 13.53
CA ARG A 350 2.78 -13.62 14.31
C ARG A 350 1.39 -13.31 13.78
N LEU A 351 1.26 -13.11 12.46
CA LEU A 351 -0.03 -12.86 11.81
C LEU A 351 -1.01 -14.02 12.02
N GLU A 352 -0.59 -15.26 11.82
CA GLU A 352 -1.47 -16.41 12.01
C GLU A 352 -1.97 -16.53 13.46
N LYS A 353 -1.12 -16.25 14.46
CA LYS A 353 -1.55 -16.18 15.87
C LYS A 353 -2.64 -15.13 16.08
N LEU A 354 -2.48 -13.94 15.49
CA LEU A 354 -3.47 -12.86 15.57
C LEU A 354 -4.77 -13.26 14.88
N PHE A 355 -4.69 -13.79 13.66
CA PHE A 355 -5.86 -14.26 12.92
C PHE A 355 -6.56 -15.43 13.62
N ALA A 356 -5.82 -16.34 14.26
CA ALA A 356 -6.40 -17.41 15.06
C ALA A 356 -7.18 -16.87 16.28
N ARG A 357 -6.68 -15.79 16.92
CA ARG A 357 -7.40 -15.12 18.02
C ARG A 357 -8.70 -14.48 17.51
N ILE A 358 -8.67 -13.85 16.34
CA ILE A 358 -9.87 -13.25 15.73
C ILE A 358 -10.88 -14.34 15.37
N ARG A 359 -10.47 -15.45 14.76
CA ARG A 359 -11.36 -16.59 14.44
C ARG A 359 -12.06 -17.16 15.67
N LYS A 360 -11.36 -17.23 16.82
CA LYS A 360 -11.96 -17.67 18.10
C LYS A 360 -13.10 -16.77 18.60
N ALA A 361 -13.18 -15.53 18.11
CA ALA A 361 -14.27 -14.63 18.42
C ALA A 361 -15.60 -15.04 17.76
N ASP A 362 -15.57 -15.93 16.77
CA ASP A 362 -16.73 -16.51 16.07
C ASP A 362 -17.78 -15.46 15.64
N GLY A 363 -17.32 -14.46 14.89
CA GLY A 363 -18.16 -13.37 14.37
C GLY A 363 -18.52 -12.28 15.39
N ARG A 364 -18.06 -12.37 16.61
CA ARG A 364 -18.26 -11.33 17.64
C ARG A 364 -17.15 -10.28 17.56
N TYR A 365 -17.46 -9.15 16.94
CA TYR A 365 -16.51 -8.06 16.76
C TYR A 365 -16.00 -7.51 18.10
N ASP A 366 -16.87 -7.40 19.11
CA ASP A 366 -16.52 -6.95 20.45
C ASP A 366 -15.41 -7.78 21.11
N ARG A 367 -15.35 -9.07 20.81
CA ARG A 367 -14.27 -9.97 21.25
C ARG A 367 -13.04 -9.87 20.38
N ALA A 368 -13.23 -9.75 19.07
CA ALA A 368 -12.12 -9.67 18.11
C ALA A 368 -11.31 -8.37 18.29
N VAL A 369 -11.96 -7.27 18.68
CA VAL A 369 -11.32 -5.95 18.83
C VAL A 369 -10.20 -5.94 19.88
N SER A 370 -10.17 -6.92 20.80
CA SER A 370 -9.06 -7.06 21.77
C SER A 370 -7.69 -7.32 21.09
N VAL A 371 -7.70 -7.76 19.81
CA VAL A 371 -6.48 -8.01 19.03
C VAL A 371 -6.06 -6.79 18.20
N ARG A 372 -6.88 -5.75 18.15
CA ARG A 372 -6.75 -4.61 17.25
C ARG A 372 -5.39 -3.92 17.34
N VAL A 373 -4.92 -3.65 18.55
CA VAL A 373 -3.65 -2.94 18.77
C VAL A 373 -2.48 -3.78 18.29
N ASP A 374 -2.44 -5.07 18.69
CA ASP A 374 -1.40 -6.00 18.25
C ASP A 374 -1.36 -6.15 16.72
N LEU A 375 -2.54 -6.10 16.07
CA LEU A 375 -2.68 -6.20 14.63
C LEU A 375 -2.19 -4.94 13.92
N ILE A 376 -2.52 -3.75 14.45
CA ILE A 376 -2.03 -2.46 13.94
C ILE A 376 -0.50 -2.42 13.99
N ASP A 377 0.08 -2.84 15.10
CA ASP A 377 1.53 -2.83 15.28
C ASP A 377 2.21 -3.82 14.31
N ALA A 378 1.68 -5.05 14.17
CA ALA A 378 2.19 -6.03 13.22
C ALA A 378 2.11 -5.53 11.76
N ILE A 379 0.98 -4.92 11.37
CA ILE A 379 0.82 -4.35 10.04
C ILE A 379 1.73 -3.13 9.85
N GLY A 380 1.85 -2.27 10.86
CA GLY A 380 2.73 -1.10 10.81
C GLY A 380 4.19 -1.47 10.52
N GLU A 381 4.69 -2.55 11.12
CA GLU A 381 6.03 -3.11 10.84
C GLU A 381 6.15 -3.61 9.38
N LEU A 382 5.09 -4.21 8.84
CA LEU A 382 5.05 -4.70 7.45
C LEU A 382 4.96 -3.58 6.40
N LEU A 383 4.48 -2.40 6.76
CA LEU A 383 4.42 -1.23 5.88
C LEU A 383 5.73 -0.43 5.90
N GLY A 384 6.66 -0.79 6.77
CA GLY A 384 8.04 -0.41 6.80
C GLY A 384 8.50 0.88 7.18
#